data_398f2d41191f9eb3d347eb35d640d13d
#
_entry.id   398f2d41191f9eb3d347eb35d640d13d
#
_cell.length_a   1.000
_cell.length_b   1.000
_cell.length_c   1.000
_cell.angle_alpha   90.00
_cell.angle_beta   90.00
_cell.angle_gamma   90.00
#
_symmetry.space_group_name_H-M   'P 1'
#
loop_
_entity.id
_entity.type
_entity.pdbx_description
1 polymer ?
#
loop_
_entity_poly.entity_id
_entity_poly.type
_entity_poly.pdbx_seq_one_letter_code
_entity_poly.pdbx_strand_id
1 'polypeptide(L)'
;FFYTRFSMRNLKEQHMKVLKFGGSSLADAPRYMRVMEISTATHQTDGAAVVLSAPKGVTNALSLLCEQAAAGEDFQPLFTKLNDTVTGIANNLNEELDGFAHASVVDFINSHLSVLKQHLEGIKLLGVAPDNVAAGILSIGEYISVTLFSAMLSAKGIANRVIDPVKYVLADGEYL
;
A
#
# COMPACT_ATOMS: atom_id res chain seq x y z
N PHE A 1 -33.92 -39.31 -29.05
CA PHE A 1 -32.52 -39.05 -28.63
C PHE A 1 -32.15 -37.66 -29.13
N PHE A 2 -32.30 -36.62 -28.29
CA PHE A 2 -31.82 -35.27 -28.57
C PHE A 2 -30.42 -35.14 -27.94
N TYR A 3 -29.37 -35.12 -28.76
CA TYR A 3 -28.03 -34.70 -28.37
C TYR A 3 -27.99 -33.17 -28.40
N THR A 4 -28.08 -32.51 -27.26
CA THR A 4 -27.78 -31.09 -27.12
C THR A 4 -26.29 -30.93 -27.24
N ARG A 5 -25.82 -30.38 -28.36
CA ARG A 5 -24.43 -29.93 -28.57
C ARG A 5 -24.16 -28.79 -27.60
N PHE A 6 -23.49 -29.07 -26.49
CA PHE A 6 -22.90 -28.04 -25.64
C PHE A 6 -21.79 -27.39 -26.46
N SER A 7 -22.04 -26.20 -26.97
CA SER A 7 -21.02 -25.36 -27.57
C SER A 7 -20.04 -24.99 -26.46
N MET A 8 -18.85 -25.58 -26.46
CA MET A 8 -17.73 -25.07 -25.70
C MET A 8 -17.44 -23.66 -26.21
N ARG A 9 -17.98 -22.64 -25.53
CA ARG A 9 -17.48 -21.28 -25.69
C ARG A 9 -16.00 -21.36 -25.38
N ASN A 10 -15.17 -20.93 -26.32
CA ASN A 10 -13.73 -20.74 -26.12
C ASN A 10 -13.50 -20.02 -24.81
N LEU A 11 -13.16 -20.75 -23.75
CA LEU A 11 -12.52 -20.20 -22.57
C LEU A 11 -11.17 -19.69 -23.08
N LYS A 12 -11.12 -18.42 -23.49
CA LYS A 12 -9.82 -17.75 -23.64
C LYS A 12 -9.12 -17.97 -22.32
N GLU A 13 -7.98 -18.65 -22.34
CA GLU A 13 -7.10 -18.69 -21.17
C GLU A 13 -6.89 -17.25 -20.76
N GLN A 14 -7.45 -16.86 -19.62
CA GLN A 14 -7.24 -15.53 -19.07
C GLN A 14 -5.83 -15.55 -18.45
N HIS A 15 -4.87 -15.07 -19.21
CA HIS A 15 -3.55 -14.83 -18.68
C HIS A 15 -3.61 -13.65 -17.71
N MET A 16 -3.10 -13.84 -16.50
CA MET A 16 -2.96 -12.78 -15.51
C MET A 16 -1.47 -12.41 -15.42
N LYS A 17 -1.17 -11.14 -15.55
CA LYS A 17 0.18 -10.61 -15.32
C LYS A 17 0.30 -10.07 -13.90
N VAL A 18 1.41 -10.38 -13.25
CA VAL A 18 1.77 -9.79 -11.96
C VAL A 18 2.76 -8.65 -12.22
N LEU A 19 2.36 -7.44 -11.83
CA LEU A 19 3.17 -6.23 -11.94
C LEU A 19 3.65 -5.83 -10.55
N LYS A 20 4.97 -5.72 -10.35
CA LYS A 20 5.55 -5.28 -9.07
C LYS A 20 6.24 -3.94 -9.23
N PHE A 21 5.84 -2.97 -8.40
CA PHE A 21 6.42 -1.65 -8.36
C PHE A 21 7.11 -1.39 -7.01
N GLY A 22 8.38 -0.98 -7.07
CA GLY A 22 9.17 -0.62 -5.91
C GLY A 22 8.93 0.82 -5.46
N GLY A 23 9.46 1.19 -4.30
CA GLY A 23 9.23 2.50 -3.68
C GLY A 23 9.68 3.69 -4.55
N SER A 24 10.70 3.54 -5.39
CA SER A 24 11.11 4.60 -6.33
C SER A 24 10.05 4.89 -7.40
N SER A 25 9.24 3.92 -7.76
CA SER A 25 8.09 4.08 -8.67
C SER A 25 6.86 4.65 -7.97
N LEU A 26 6.91 4.85 -6.67
CA LEU A 26 5.82 5.30 -5.80
C LEU A 26 6.24 6.52 -4.96
N ALA A 27 7.22 7.30 -5.44
CA ALA A 27 7.80 8.39 -4.66
C ALA A 27 6.90 9.63 -4.56
N ASP A 28 6.01 9.83 -5.52
CA ASP A 28 5.17 11.02 -5.67
C ASP A 28 3.96 10.75 -6.57
N ALA A 29 3.02 11.70 -6.63
CA ALA A 29 1.80 11.58 -7.41
C ALA A 29 2.05 11.32 -8.92
N PRO A 30 2.97 12.01 -9.62
CA PRO A 30 3.25 11.71 -11.03
C PRO A 30 3.70 10.26 -11.27
N ARG A 31 4.46 9.69 -10.34
CA ARG A 31 4.89 8.29 -10.45
C ARG A 31 3.74 7.32 -10.20
N TYR A 32 2.87 7.59 -9.23
CA TYR A 32 1.64 6.82 -9.03
C TYR A 32 0.76 6.86 -10.29
N MET A 33 0.60 8.02 -10.93
CA MET A 33 -0.11 8.14 -12.21
C MET A 33 0.50 7.25 -13.29
N ARG A 34 1.83 7.22 -13.39
CA ARG A 34 2.53 6.36 -14.35
C ARG A 34 2.32 4.87 -14.06
N VAL A 35 2.35 4.48 -12.79
CA VAL A 35 2.03 3.10 -12.37
C VAL A 35 0.60 2.73 -12.75
N MET A 36 -0.35 3.64 -12.58
CA MET A 36 -1.74 3.43 -12.96
C MET A 36 -1.89 3.24 -14.48
N GLU A 37 -1.24 4.06 -15.30
CA GLU A 37 -1.24 3.92 -16.76
C GLU A 37 -0.74 2.54 -17.20
N ILE A 38 0.42 2.09 -16.69
CA ILE A 38 1.01 0.78 -17.00
C ILE A 38 0.08 -0.35 -16.58
N SER A 39 -0.48 -0.27 -15.38
CA SER A 39 -1.36 -1.30 -14.83
C SER A 39 -2.67 -1.40 -15.62
N THR A 40 -3.25 -0.26 -15.99
CA THR A 40 -4.47 -0.19 -16.78
C THR A 40 -4.27 -0.72 -18.20
N ALA A 41 -3.17 -0.32 -18.87
CA ALA A 41 -2.84 -0.83 -20.19
C ALA A 41 -2.64 -2.36 -20.18
N THR A 42 -2.00 -2.90 -19.14
CA THR A 42 -1.86 -4.34 -18.97
C THR A 42 -3.21 -5.02 -18.74
N HIS A 43 -4.08 -4.43 -17.91
CA HIS A 43 -5.40 -4.98 -17.62
C HIS A 43 -6.31 -5.04 -18.85
N GLN A 44 -6.15 -4.12 -19.81
CA GLN A 44 -6.94 -4.10 -21.06
C GLN A 44 -6.64 -5.30 -21.97
N THR A 45 -5.46 -5.87 -21.89
CA THR A 45 -5.01 -7.01 -22.72
C THR A 45 -5.09 -8.33 -21.95
N ASP A 46 -4.70 -8.31 -20.69
CA ASP A 46 -4.63 -9.45 -19.80
C ASP A 46 -5.23 -9.06 -18.43
N GLY A 47 -5.49 -9.99 -17.55
CA GLY A 47 -5.76 -9.66 -16.15
C GLY A 47 -4.48 -9.09 -15.49
N ALA A 48 -4.62 -8.16 -14.56
CA ALA A 48 -3.47 -7.60 -13.84
C ALA A 48 -3.62 -7.76 -12.32
N ALA A 49 -2.59 -8.36 -11.69
CA ALA A 49 -2.38 -8.29 -10.25
C ALA A 49 -1.22 -7.31 -10.00
N VAL A 50 -1.46 -6.29 -9.17
CA VAL A 50 -0.48 -5.23 -8.91
C VAL A 50 0.04 -5.35 -7.48
N VAL A 51 1.37 -5.47 -7.32
CA VAL A 51 2.06 -5.53 -6.04
C VAL A 51 2.84 -4.23 -5.84
N LEU A 52 2.54 -3.53 -4.77
CA LEU A 52 3.12 -2.23 -4.46
C LEU A 52 3.98 -2.31 -3.19
N SER A 53 5.13 -1.69 -3.23
CA SER A 53 5.97 -1.43 -2.08
C SER A 53 5.53 -0.14 -1.36
N ALA A 54 6.10 0.15 -0.20
CA ALA A 54 5.95 1.46 0.43
C ALA A 54 6.46 2.59 -0.48
N PRO A 55 5.96 3.84 -0.36
CA PRO A 55 6.51 4.98 -1.05
C PRO A 55 8.00 5.17 -0.70
N LYS A 56 8.77 5.78 -1.62
CA LYS A 56 10.22 5.97 -1.46
C LYS A 56 10.57 6.60 -0.11
N GLY A 57 11.41 5.94 0.65
CA GLY A 57 11.92 6.40 1.94
C GLY A 57 11.01 6.14 3.13
N VAL A 58 9.75 5.73 2.92
CA VAL A 58 8.80 5.48 4.01
C VAL A 58 9.25 4.32 4.89
N THR A 59 9.65 3.18 4.31
CA THR A 59 10.14 2.03 5.09
C THR A 59 11.35 2.40 5.96
N ASN A 60 12.32 3.16 5.40
CA ASN A 60 13.48 3.62 6.17
C ASN A 60 13.07 4.58 7.30
N ALA A 61 12.10 5.46 7.07
CA ALA A 61 11.59 6.35 8.11
C ALA A 61 10.90 5.56 9.24
N LEU A 62 10.10 4.53 8.89
CA LEU A 62 9.44 3.66 9.86
C LEU A 62 10.46 2.87 10.71
N SER A 63 11.53 2.33 10.09
CA SER A 63 12.63 1.67 10.82
C SER A 63 13.30 2.62 11.80
N LEU A 64 13.69 3.81 11.31
CA LEU A 64 14.37 4.80 12.15
C LEU A 64 13.48 5.32 13.28
N LEU A 65 12.17 5.42 13.08
CA LEU A 65 11.21 5.75 14.15
C LEU A 65 11.22 4.69 15.27
N CYS A 66 11.27 3.41 14.91
CA CYS A 66 11.40 2.32 15.90
C CYS A 66 12.72 2.42 16.67
N GLU A 67 13.83 2.69 15.98
CA GLU A 67 15.16 2.83 16.57
C GLU A 67 15.21 4.02 17.55
N GLN A 68 14.73 5.20 17.13
CA GLN A 68 14.66 6.40 17.99
C GLN A 68 13.76 6.16 19.21
N ALA A 69 12.60 5.55 19.02
CA ALA A 69 11.69 5.25 20.12
C ALA A 69 12.36 4.29 21.13
N ALA A 70 13.01 3.21 20.66
CA ALA A 70 13.70 2.26 21.52
C ALA A 70 14.88 2.89 22.27
N ALA A 71 15.58 3.85 21.64
CA ALA A 71 16.65 4.63 22.28
C ALA A 71 16.13 5.70 23.26
N GLY A 72 14.82 5.90 23.36
CA GLY A 72 14.22 6.96 24.21
C GLY A 72 14.34 8.37 23.62
N GLU A 73 14.78 8.47 22.37
CA GLU A 73 14.93 9.74 21.64
C GLU A 73 13.59 10.39 21.30
N ASP A 74 13.63 11.66 20.87
CA ASP A 74 12.46 12.35 20.34
C ASP A 74 12.23 11.97 18.88
N PHE A 75 11.26 11.12 18.63
CA PHE A 75 10.86 10.70 17.30
C PHE A 75 9.86 11.63 16.62
N GLN A 76 9.32 12.65 17.30
CA GLN A 76 8.25 13.49 16.80
C GLN A 76 8.61 14.24 15.51
N PRO A 77 9.82 14.81 15.31
CA PRO A 77 10.18 15.47 14.07
C PRO A 77 10.14 14.55 12.84
N LEU A 78 10.65 13.31 12.99
CA LEU A 78 10.63 12.32 11.91
C LEU A 78 9.21 11.80 11.64
N PHE A 79 8.41 11.62 12.69
CA PHE A 79 7.00 11.24 12.56
C PHE A 79 6.21 12.31 11.78
N THR A 80 6.40 13.59 12.09
CA THR A 80 5.76 14.68 11.36
C THR A 80 6.16 14.67 9.89
N LYS A 81 7.45 14.50 9.60
CA LYS A 81 7.96 14.41 8.22
C LYS A 81 7.36 13.23 7.45
N LEU A 82 7.22 12.08 8.10
CA LEU A 82 6.56 10.91 7.50
C LEU A 82 5.11 11.21 7.16
N ASN A 83 4.35 11.79 8.13
CA ASN A 83 2.97 12.20 7.93
C ASN A 83 2.84 13.16 6.73
N ASP A 84 3.65 14.22 6.69
CA ASP A 84 3.64 15.20 5.61
C ASP A 84 3.95 14.57 4.25
N THR A 85 4.86 13.60 4.23
CA THR A 85 5.21 12.88 3.00
C THR A 85 4.02 12.08 2.45
N VAL A 86 3.37 11.25 3.28
CA VAL A 86 2.29 10.37 2.80
C VAL A 86 1.00 11.14 2.53
N THR A 87 0.70 12.15 3.35
CA THR A 87 -0.46 13.03 3.15
C THR A 87 -0.25 13.93 1.93
N GLY A 88 0.98 14.41 1.71
CA GLY A 88 1.33 15.19 0.52
C GLY A 88 1.10 14.43 -0.78
N ILE A 89 1.41 13.13 -0.82
CA ILE A 89 1.08 12.29 -1.99
C ILE A 89 -0.44 12.23 -2.21
N ALA A 90 -1.23 12.02 -1.14
CA ALA A 90 -2.69 11.97 -1.25
C ALA A 90 -3.29 13.31 -1.73
N ASN A 91 -2.77 14.44 -1.22
CA ASN A 91 -3.21 15.78 -1.63
C ASN A 91 -2.93 16.03 -3.11
N ASN A 92 -1.70 15.73 -3.57
CA ASN A 92 -1.32 15.91 -4.97
C ASN A 92 -2.12 15.00 -5.90
N LEU A 93 -2.42 13.76 -5.49
CA LEU A 93 -3.31 12.87 -6.26
C LEU A 93 -4.74 13.41 -6.35
N ASN A 94 -5.23 14.07 -5.31
CA ASN A 94 -6.54 14.70 -5.34
C ASN A 94 -6.61 15.90 -6.30
N GLU A 95 -5.50 16.61 -6.49
CA GLU A 95 -5.40 17.68 -7.49
C GLU A 95 -5.37 17.15 -8.94
N GLU A 96 -4.79 15.96 -9.14
CA GLU A 96 -4.61 15.33 -10.45
C GLU A 96 -5.80 14.47 -10.90
N LEU A 97 -6.69 14.05 -9.98
CA LEU A 97 -7.72 13.05 -10.24
C LEU A 97 -9.09 13.48 -9.74
N ASP A 98 -9.95 13.86 -10.66
CA ASP A 98 -11.38 14.06 -10.37
C ASP A 98 -11.99 12.76 -9.80
N GLY A 99 -12.77 12.91 -8.73
CA GLY A 99 -13.43 11.77 -8.07
C GLY A 99 -12.51 10.94 -7.17
N PHE A 100 -11.27 11.39 -6.92
CA PHE A 100 -10.40 10.74 -5.93
C PHE A 100 -11.03 10.83 -4.53
N ALA A 101 -11.14 9.70 -3.85
CA ALA A 101 -11.78 9.60 -2.54
C ALA A 101 -10.86 10.15 -1.41
N HIS A 102 -10.43 11.42 -1.55
CA HIS A 102 -9.41 12.07 -0.72
C HIS A 102 -9.70 11.94 0.77
N ALA A 103 -10.90 12.30 1.22
CA ALA A 103 -11.26 12.26 2.64
C ALA A 103 -11.07 10.85 3.23
N SER A 104 -11.58 9.82 2.56
CA SER A 104 -11.46 8.43 3.01
C SER A 104 -10.00 7.94 3.02
N VAL A 105 -9.19 8.38 2.06
CA VAL A 105 -7.75 8.05 2.00
C VAL A 105 -7.00 8.72 3.14
N VAL A 106 -7.26 9.99 3.40
CA VAL A 106 -6.63 10.74 4.50
C VAL A 106 -7.05 10.15 5.85
N ASP A 107 -8.32 9.79 6.03
CA ASP A 107 -8.79 9.12 7.25
C ASP A 107 -8.09 7.77 7.46
N PHE A 108 -7.89 6.99 6.39
CA PHE A 108 -7.12 5.75 6.44
C PHE A 108 -5.66 6.00 6.87
N ILE A 109 -4.98 6.96 6.25
CA ILE A 109 -3.60 7.35 6.60
C ILE A 109 -3.54 7.75 8.08
N ASN A 110 -4.42 8.65 8.53
CA ASN A 110 -4.44 9.16 9.90
C ASN A 110 -4.69 8.04 10.91
N SER A 111 -5.56 7.08 10.61
CA SER A 111 -5.82 5.93 11.49
C SER A 111 -4.56 5.07 11.68
N HIS A 112 -3.82 4.78 10.60
CA HIS A 112 -2.59 4.00 10.65
C HIS A 112 -1.46 4.76 11.36
N LEU A 113 -1.32 6.05 11.12
CA LEU A 113 -0.34 6.88 11.82
C LEU A 113 -0.67 7.05 13.31
N SER A 114 -1.95 7.08 13.68
CA SER A 114 -2.35 7.07 15.09
C SER A 114 -1.92 5.78 15.80
N VAL A 115 -2.15 4.63 15.17
CA VAL A 115 -1.70 3.33 15.69
C VAL A 115 -0.16 3.25 15.74
N LEU A 116 0.52 3.73 14.68
CA LEU A 116 1.99 3.85 14.68
C LEU A 116 2.49 4.63 15.88
N LYS A 117 1.91 5.81 16.16
CA LYS A 117 2.31 6.63 17.30
C LYS A 117 2.15 5.90 18.62
N GLN A 118 1.04 5.17 18.82
CA GLN A 118 0.82 4.36 20.02
C GLN A 118 1.89 3.27 20.17
N HIS A 119 2.25 2.59 19.07
CA HIS A 119 3.34 1.60 19.09
C HIS A 119 4.68 2.24 19.46
N LEU A 120 5.02 3.39 18.87
CA LEU A 120 6.27 4.10 19.18
C LEU A 120 6.35 4.53 20.65
N GLU A 121 5.25 5.02 21.24
CA GLU A 121 5.21 5.31 22.68
C GLU A 121 5.39 4.03 23.53
N GLY A 122 4.78 2.92 23.11
CA GLY A 122 5.00 1.62 23.77
C GLY A 122 6.46 1.15 23.65
N ILE A 123 7.07 1.22 22.47
CA ILE A 123 8.49 0.91 22.24
C ILE A 123 9.39 1.78 23.12
N LYS A 124 9.09 3.07 23.22
CA LYS A 124 9.83 4.02 24.05
C LYS A 124 9.78 3.64 25.53
N LEU A 125 8.65 3.19 26.04
CA LEU A 125 8.50 2.73 27.41
C LEU A 125 9.23 1.41 27.69
N LEU A 126 9.27 0.51 26.68
CA LEU A 126 9.93 -0.79 26.79
C LEU A 126 11.45 -0.70 26.59
N GLY A 127 11.95 0.34 25.90
CA GLY A 127 13.34 0.46 25.48
C GLY A 127 13.77 -0.54 24.40
N VAL A 128 12.81 -1.21 23.75
CA VAL A 128 13.05 -2.20 22.69
C VAL A 128 11.84 -2.26 21.77
N ALA A 129 12.07 -2.47 20.48
CA ALA A 129 11.04 -2.77 19.49
C ALA A 129 10.93 -4.30 19.31
N PRO A 130 9.90 -4.99 19.82
CA PRO A 130 9.71 -6.41 19.54
C PRO A 130 9.54 -6.68 18.05
N ASP A 131 10.12 -7.77 17.52
CA ASP A 131 10.18 -8.07 16.08
C ASP A 131 8.79 -8.06 15.42
N ASN A 132 7.81 -8.66 16.06
CA ASN A 132 6.43 -8.69 15.55
C ASN A 132 5.80 -7.28 15.48
N VAL A 133 6.13 -6.39 16.43
CA VAL A 133 5.67 -4.99 16.43
C VAL A 133 6.38 -4.22 15.33
N ALA A 134 7.71 -4.39 15.22
CA ALA A 134 8.51 -3.76 14.18
C ALA A 134 8.05 -4.19 12.77
N ALA A 135 7.82 -5.48 12.54
CA ALA A 135 7.31 -6.00 11.29
C ALA A 135 5.93 -5.39 10.92
N GLY A 136 5.01 -5.28 11.89
CA GLY A 136 3.72 -4.61 11.72
C GLY A 136 3.88 -3.13 11.35
N ILE A 137 4.78 -2.41 12.02
CA ILE A 137 5.08 -1.00 11.72
C ILE A 137 5.63 -0.86 10.31
N LEU A 138 6.61 -1.67 9.91
CA LEU A 138 7.25 -1.59 8.60
C LEU A 138 6.26 -1.82 7.44
N SER A 139 5.20 -2.60 7.65
CA SER A 139 4.17 -2.86 6.63
C SER A 139 3.18 -1.69 6.39
N ILE A 140 3.17 -0.67 7.25
CA ILE A 140 2.23 0.47 7.12
C ILE A 140 2.39 1.18 5.77
N GLY A 141 3.62 1.30 5.28
CA GLY A 141 3.90 1.96 4.00
C GLY A 141 3.25 1.27 2.81
N GLU A 142 3.23 -0.06 2.79
CA GLU A 142 2.59 -0.88 1.78
C GLU A 142 1.06 -0.73 1.83
N TYR A 143 0.46 -0.73 3.02
CA TYR A 143 -0.98 -0.49 3.18
C TYR A 143 -1.39 0.90 2.66
N ILE A 144 -0.60 1.94 2.93
CA ILE A 144 -0.82 3.29 2.40
C ILE A 144 -0.75 3.28 0.86
N SER A 145 0.29 2.66 0.29
CA SER A 145 0.46 2.59 -1.18
C SER A 145 -0.71 1.92 -1.86
N VAL A 146 -1.17 0.79 -1.34
CA VAL A 146 -2.28 0.02 -1.93
C VAL A 146 -3.59 0.79 -1.81
N THR A 147 -3.82 1.50 -0.70
CA THR A 147 -5.02 2.31 -0.50
C THR A 147 -5.05 3.51 -1.46
N LEU A 148 -3.94 4.24 -1.60
CA LEU A 148 -3.80 5.32 -2.58
C LEU A 148 -4.11 4.81 -4.00
N PHE A 149 -3.49 3.70 -4.39
CA PHE A 149 -3.64 3.14 -5.73
C PHE A 149 -5.05 2.62 -6.02
N SER A 150 -5.68 1.96 -5.05
CA SER A 150 -7.07 1.50 -5.15
C SER A 150 -8.04 2.68 -5.32
N ALA A 151 -7.85 3.77 -4.59
CA ALA A 151 -8.64 5.00 -4.73
C ALA A 151 -8.45 5.64 -6.11
N MET A 152 -7.24 5.65 -6.66
CA MET A 152 -6.96 6.15 -8.01
C MET A 152 -7.68 5.33 -9.09
N LEU A 153 -7.62 4.00 -9.01
CA LEU A 153 -8.32 3.12 -9.94
C LEU A 153 -9.84 3.34 -9.87
N SER A 154 -10.38 3.49 -8.67
CA SER A 154 -11.80 3.76 -8.44
C SER A 154 -12.23 5.12 -9.02
N ALA A 155 -11.41 6.17 -8.87
CA ALA A 155 -11.65 7.49 -9.48
C ALA A 155 -11.72 7.43 -11.01
N LYS A 156 -10.99 6.49 -11.63
CA LYS A 156 -11.06 6.22 -13.08
C LYS A 156 -12.14 5.21 -13.47
N GLY A 157 -13.02 4.80 -12.55
CA GLY A 157 -14.09 3.83 -12.82
C GLY A 157 -13.56 2.40 -13.05
N ILE A 158 -12.32 2.10 -12.69
CA ILE A 158 -11.71 0.79 -12.87
C ILE A 158 -12.02 -0.07 -11.65
N ALA A 159 -12.79 -1.15 -11.88
CA ALA A 159 -13.10 -2.12 -10.84
C ALA A 159 -11.80 -2.77 -10.32
N ASN A 160 -11.62 -2.71 -9.01
CA ASN A 160 -10.42 -3.25 -8.37
C ASN A 160 -10.76 -3.87 -7.01
N ARG A 161 -9.86 -4.69 -6.51
CA ARG A 161 -9.98 -5.32 -5.20
C ARG A 161 -8.61 -5.34 -4.51
N VAL A 162 -8.55 -4.81 -3.32
CA VAL A 162 -7.39 -4.94 -2.44
C VAL A 162 -7.35 -6.34 -1.84
N ILE A 163 -6.20 -6.99 -1.94
CA ILE A 163 -5.93 -8.29 -1.33
C ILE A 163 -4.91 -8.07 -0.20
N ASP A 164 -5.31 -8.39 1.01
CA ASP A 164 -4.42 -8.38 2.17
C ASP A 164 -3.69 -9.73 2.25
N PRO A 165 -2.37 -9.78 1.99
CA PRO A 165 -1.63 -11.04 1.96
C PRO A 165 -1.62 -11.76 3.32
N VAL A 166 -1.74 -11.04 4.43
CA VAL A 166 -1.76 -11.63 5.79
C VAL A 166 -2.88 -12.67 5.95
N LYS A 167 -3.97 -12.52 5.18
CA LYS A 167 -5.11 -13.45 5.22
C LYS A 167 -4.88 -14.75 4.44
N TYR A 168 -3.84 -14.80 3.61
CA TYR A 168 -3.63 -15.90 2.65
C TYR A 168 -2.25 -16.52 2.74
N VAL A 169 -1.27 -15.79 3.26
CA VAL A 169 0.12 -16.26 3.39
C VAL A 169 0.38 -16.59 4.85
N LEU A 170 0.75 -17.84 5.11
CA LEU A 170 1.15 -18.29 6.44
C LEU A 170 2.68 -18.26 6.51
N ALA A 171 3.21 -17.71 7.60
CA ALA A 171 4.62 -17.76 7.95
C ALA A 171 4.86 -18.74 9.10
N ASP A 172 6.07 -19.22 9.24
CA ASP A 172 6.50 -20.15 10.28
C ASP A 172 6.73 -19.51 11.66
N GLY A 173 6.52 -18.20 11.77
CA GLY A 173 6.65 -17.45 13.01
C GLY A 173 8.01 -16.76 13.19
N GLU A 174 8.95 -16.90 12.26
CA GLU A 174 10.16 -16.09 12.19
C GLU A 174 9.85 -14.76 11.46
N TYR A 175 10.07 -13.63 12.12
CA TYR A 175 9.66 -12.31 11.60
C TYR A 175 10.77 -11.55 10.89
N LEU A 176 12.03 -11.77 11.25
CA LEU A 176 13.23 -11.08 10.71
C LEU A 176 14.47 -11.97 10.79
#